data_0498745f370a8f153e88c94f52b2bf6c
#
_entry.id   0498745f370a8f153e88c94f52b2bf6c
#
_cell.length_a   1.000
_cell.length_b   1.000
_cell.length_c   1.000
_cell.angle_alpha   90.00
_cell.angle_beta   90.00
_cell.angle_gamma   90.00
#
_symmetry.space_group_name_H-M   'P 1'
#
loop_
_entity.id
_entity.type
_entity.pdbx_description
1 polymer ?
#
loop_
_entity_poly.entity_id
_entity_poly.type
_entity_poly.pdbx_seq_one_letter_code
_entity_poly.pdbx_strand_id
1 'polypeptide(L)'
;DGAQRIDEWLAPLGGAGMALDVTDAAAVSDLVAAVGERFAAPTILVNNAGITRDNILMRMKEGEWDDVIDTNLNALYRVSKACLRGMTKARWGRIINISSVVGSMGNAGQANYAATKAGAEGFTRALAKELGSRAITVNAVAPGFIDTDMTRALTDEQRDLMLGQIPLGRLGNAEEIAGVVAFLAGDAAGYITGETIHVNGGMYMG
;
A
#
# COMPACT_ATOMS: atom_id res chain seq x y z
N ASP A 1 4.44 -16.64 -14.96
CA ASP A 1 4.05 -16.55 -13.56
C ASP A 1 4.67 -15.30 -12.94
N GLY A 2 3.85 -14.49 -12.24
CA GLY A 2 4.29 -13.21 -11.67
C GLY A 2 5.39 -13.38 -10.62
N ALA A 3 5.32 -14.40 -9.78
CA ALA A 3 6.33 -14.68 -8.75
C ALA A 3 7.69 -15.04 -9.38
N GLN A 4 7.71 -15.80 -10.47
CA GLN A 4 8.93 -16.16 -11.17
C GLN A 4 9.61 -14.93 -11.79
N ARG A 5 8.84 -14.03 -12.40
CA ARG A 5 9.37 -12.77 -12.96
C ARG A 5 9.96 -11.86 -11.89
N ILE A 6 9.33 -11.79 -10.71
CA ILE A 6 9.85 -11.03 -9.57
C ILE A 6 11.12 -11.68 -9.03
N ASP A 7 11.18 -13.01 -8.93
CA ASP A 7 12.36 -13.73 -8.47
C ASP A 7 13.57 -13.48 -9.37
N GLU A 8 13.40 -13.57 -10.70
CA GLU A 8 14.43 -13.27 -11.69
C GLU A 8 14.97 -11.84 -11.56
N TRP A 9 14.09 -10.88 -11.27
CA TRP A 9 14.47 -9.47 -11.08
C TRP A 9 15.17 -9.21 -9.75
N LEU A 10 14.75 -9.89 -8.68
CA LEU A 10 15.30 -9.69 -7.33
C LEU A 10 16.56 -10.53 -7.05
N ALA A 11 16.76 -11.65 -7.74
CA ALA A 11 17.88 -12.55 -7.48
C ALA A 11 19.26 -11.86 -7.52
N PRO A 12 19.57 -10.94 -8.47
CA PRO A 12 20.83 -10.19 -8.48
C PRO A 12 21.01 -9.29 -7.24
N LEU A 13 19.94 -8.93 -6.57
CA LEU A 13 19.92 -8.10 -5.35
C LEU A 13 19.92 -8.95 -4.07
N GLY A 14 20.00 -10.28 -4.20
CA GLY A 14 19.86 -11.22 -3.07
C GLY A 14 18.43 -11.37 -2.56
N GLY A 15 17.45 -10.92 -3.33
CA GLY A 15 16.03 -11.05 -3.02
C GLY A 15 15.40 -12.35 -3.50
N ALA A 16 14.11 -12.52 -3.27
CA ALA A 16 13.32 -13.66 -3.73
C ALA A 16 11.86 -13.27 -4.01
N GLY A 17 11.28 -13.86 -5.05
CA GLY A 17 9.86 -13.82 -5.34
C GLY A 17 9.13 -14.99 -4.69
N MET A 18 8.03 -14.70 -3.98
CA MET A 18 7.19 -15.70 -3.33
C MET A 18 5.72 -15.40 -3.63
N ALA A 19 4.98 -16.40 -4.07
CA ALA A 19 3.54 -16.25 -4.31
C ALA A 19 2.80 -16.19 -2.97
N LEU A 20 1.85 -15.26 -2.84
CA LEU A 20 1.04 -15.09 -1.65
C LEU A 20 -0.37 -14.62 -2.02
N ASP A 21 -1.37 -15.28 -1.46
CA ASP A 21 -2.71 -14.72 -1.32
C ASP A 21 -2.80 -14.02 0.05
N VAL A 22 -2.87 -12.69 0.04
CA VAL A 22 -2.92 -11.87 1.25
C VAL A 22 -4.25 -12.02 2.02
N THR A 23 -5.25 -12.65 1.42
CA THR A 23 -6.54 -12.96 2.06
C THR A 23 -6.46 -14.23 2.91
N ASP A 24 -5.48 -15.10 2.65
CA ASP A 24 -5.23 -16.32 3.43
C ASP A 24 -4.30 -16.05 4.63
N ALA A 25 -4.86 -16.08 5.82
CA ALA A 25 -4.12 -15.80 7.06
C ALA A 25 -3.03 -16.85 7.36
N ALA A 26 -3.24 -18.12 6.97
CA ALA A 26 -2.25 -19.18 7.15
C ALA A 26 -1.08 -18.97 6.19
N ALA A 27 -1.37 -18.74 4.90
CA ALA A 27 -0.36 -18.44 3.89
C ALA A 27 0.50 -17.21 4.26
N VAL A 28 -0.11 -16.15 4.82
CA VAL A 28 0.62 -14.98 5.32
C VAL A 28 1.59 -15.35 6.45
N SER A 29 1.14 -16.15 7.41
CA SER A 29 1.99 -16.59 8.53
C SER A 29 3.15 -17.46 8.05
N ASP A 30 2.90 -18.40 7.16
CA ASP A 30 3.88 -19.32 6.59
C ASP A 30 4.92 -18.55 5.75
N LEU A 31 4.49 -17.56 4.97
CA LEU A 31 5.40 -16.71 4.21
C LEU A 31 6.37 -15.94 5.13
N VAL A 32 5.86 -15.31 6.19
CA VAL A 32 6.69 -14.53 7.11
C VAL A 32 7.69 -15.45 7.84
N ALA A 33 7.29 -16.68 8.19
CA ALA A 33 8.18 -17.68 8.75
C ALA A 33 9.27 -18.08 7.76
N ALA A 34 8.90 -18.42 6.51
CA ALA A 34 9.85 -18.79 5.45
C ALA A 34 10.85 -17.66 5.13
N VAL A 35 10.39 -16.40 5.10
CA VAL A 35 11.28 -15.24 4.94
C VAL A 35 12.26 -15.14 6.12
N GLY A 36 11.76 -15.36 7.34
CA GLY A 36 12.58 -15.35 8.56
C GLY A 36 13.67 -16.42 8.58
N GLU A 37 13.36 -17.61 8.04
CA GLU A 37 14.32 -18.73 7.92
C GLU A 37 15.34 -18.49 6.80
N ARG A 38 14.89 -17.96 5.65
CA ARG A 38 15.76 -17.76 4.49
C ARG A 38 16.68 -16.55 4.60
N PHE A 39 16.23 -15.49 5.23
CA PHE A 39 16.94 -14.21 5.32
C PHE A 39 17.10 -13.76 6.78
N ALA A 40 16.08 -13.10 7.29
CA ALA A 40 15.89 -12.64 8.66
C ALA A 40 14.43 -12.26 8.87
N ALA A 41 14.00 -12.05 10.11
CA ALA A 41 12.67 -11.51 10.38
C ALA A 41 12.50 -10.14 9.69
N PRO A 42 11.40 -9.92 8.93
CA PRO A 42 11.17 -8.67 8.22
C PRO A 42 11.15 -7.47 9.19
N THR A 43 11.93 -6.45 8.89
CA THR A 43 11.98 -5.19 9.66
C THR A 43 11.42 -4.00 8.87
N ILE A 44 11.27 -4.14 7.55
CA ILE A 44 10.58 -3.20 6.69
C ILE A 44 9.44 -3.94 6.02
N LEU A 45 8.23 -3.38 6.11
CA LEU A 45 7.03 -3.91 5.47
C LEU A 45 6.39 -2.83 4.61
N VAL A 46 6.16 -3.15 3.33
CA VAL A 46 5.37 -2.32 2.42
C VAL A 46 4.10 -3.07 2.05
N ASN A 47 2.97 -2.60 2.55
CA ASN A 47 1.65 -3.12 2.21
C ASN A 47 1.16 -2.45 0.94
N ASN A 48 1.43 -3.07 -0.22
CA ASN A 48 1.08 -2.54 -1.54
C ASN A 48 -0.06 -3.31 -2.22
N ALA A 49 -0.32 -4.56 -1.84
CA ALA A 49 -1.37 -5.37 -2.44
C ALA A 49 -2.73 -4.67 -2.36
N GLY A 50 -3.46 -4.66 -3.46
CA GLY A 50 -4.79 -4.06 -3.51
C GLY A 50 -5.48 -4.29 -4.84
N ILE A 51 -6.80 -4.28 -4.79
CA ILE A 51 -7.69 -4.44 -5.95
C ILE A 51 -8.75 -3.35 -5.95
N THR A 52 -9.38 -3.15 -7.09
CA THR A 52 -10.61 -2.37 -7.24
C THR A 52 -11.74 -3.25 -7.77
N ARG A 53 -12.98 -2.93 -7.40
CA ARG A 53 -14.23 -3.49 -7.94
C ARG A 53 -15.20 -2.31 -8.02
N ASP A 54 -15.04 -1.53 -9.08
CA ASP A 54 -15.74 -0.26 -9.23
C ASP A 54 -17.19 -0.48 -9.66
N ASN A 55 -18.12 0.06 -8.88
CA ASN A 55 -19.55 0.07 -9.19
C ASN A 55 -20.23 1.16 -8.36
N ILE A 56 -21.32 1.76 -8.91
CA ILE A 56 -22.14 2.66 -8.10
C ILE A 56 -22.80 1.87 -6.96
N LEU A 57 -22.88 2.46 -5.76
CA LEU A 57 -23.30 1.78 -4.55
C LEU A 57 -24.63 1.01 -4.72
N MET A 58 -25.59 1.60 -5.43
CA MET A 58 -26.90 0.98 -5.67
C MET A 58 -26.83 -0.31 -6.50
N ARG A 59 -25.76 -0.55 -7.25
CA ARG A 59 -25.54 -1.74 -8.08
C ARG A 59 -24.39 -2.62 -7.59
N MET A 60 -23.64 -2.14 -6.61
CA MET A 60 -22.50 -2.86 -6.03
C MET A 60 -22.98 -4.15 -5.36
N LYS A 61 -22.39 -5.26 -5.73
CA LYS A 61 -22.68 -6.57 -5.12
C LYS A 61 -21.89 -6.73 -3.83
N GLU A 62 -22.43 -7.52 -2.89
CA GLU A 62 -21.73 -7.83 -1.64
C GLU A 62 -20.33 -8.43 -1.89
N GLY A 63 -20.19 -9.35 -2.85
CA GLY A 63 -18.88 -9.90 -3.21
C GLY A 63 -17.89 -8.85 -3.75
N GLU A 64 -18.35 -7.83 -4.49
CA GLU A 64 -17.49 -6.72 -4.93
C GLU A 64 -17.01 -5.86 -3.75
N TRP A 65 -17.85 -5.70 -2.74
CA TRP A 65 -17.50 -5.04 -1.49
C TRP A 65 -16.53 -5.89 -0.67
N ASP A 66 -16.87 -7.13 -0.41
CA ASP A 66 -16.10 -8.04 0.46
C ASP A 66 -14.70 -8.32 -0.10
N ASP A 67 -14.56 -8.56 -1.41
CA ASP A 67 -13.28 -8.75 -2.09
C ASP A 67 -12.33 -7.58 -1.81
N VAL A 68 -12.84 -6.34 -1.95
CA VAL A 68 -12.04 -5.13 -1.77
C VAL A 68 -11.68 -4.92 -0.29
N ILE A 69 -12.64 -5.12 0.62
CA ILE A 69 -12.38 -5.01 2.08
C ILE A 69 -11.34 -6.05 2.50
N ASP A 70 -11.48 -7.29 2.07
CA ASP A 70 -10.59 -8.36 2.53
C ASP A 70 -9.16 -8.19 1.99
N THR A 71 -9.03 -7.87 0.71
CA THR A 71 -7.71 -7.68 0.08
C THR A 71 -7.03 -6.39 0.51
N ASN A 72 -7.76 -5.27 0.58
CA ASN A 72 -7.12 -3.95 0.77
C ASN A 72 -7.03 -3.53 2.24
N LEU A 73 -7.89 -4.03 3.12
CA LEU A 73 -7.94 -3.60 4.53
C LEU A 73 -7.62 -4.72 5.51
N ASN A 74 -8.31 -5.87 5.40
CA ASN A 74 -8.04 -6.98 6.31
C ASN A 74 -6.62 -7.52 6.13
N ALA A 75 -6.09 -7.52 4.89
CA ALA A 75 -4.72 -7.93 4.61
C ALA A 75 -3.69 -7.02 5.32
N LEU A 76 -3.92 -5.70 5.42
CA LEU A 76 -3.05 -4.81 6.19
C LEU A 76 -2.87 -5.30 7.63
N TYR A 77 -3.99 -5.66 8.28
CA TYR A 77 -3.97 -6.21 9.63
C TYR A 77 -3.20 -7.53 9.68
N ARG A 78 -3.51 -8.48 8.77
CA ARG A 78 -2.90 -9.83 8.77
C ARG A 78 -1.39 -9.76 8.60
N VAL A 79 -0.94 -9.08 7.54
CA VAL A 79 0.48 -9.01 7.20
C VAL A 79 1.27 -8.19 8.22
N SER A 80 0.74 -7.05 8.67
CA SER A 80 1.38 -6.25 9.71
C SER A 80 1.54 -7.05 10.99
N LYS A 81 0.47 -7.70 11.47
CA LYS A 81 0.50 -8.53 12.69
C LYS A 81 1.54 -9.64 12.60
N ALA A 82 1.68 -10.31 11.46
CA ALA A 82 2.65 -11.37 11.27
C ALA A 82 4.11 -10.86 11.39
N CYS A 83 4.39 -9.63 10.92
CA CYS A 83 5.73 -9.03 10.96
C CYS A 83 6.07 -8.42 12.34
N LEU A 84 5.08 -8.01 13.15
CA LEU A 84 5.30 -7.22 14.37
C LEU A 84 6.23 -7.89 15.39
N ARG A 85 6.17 -9.21 15.52
CA ARG A 85 7.02 -9.93 16.50
C ARG A 85 8.51 -9.71 16.23
N GLY A 86 8.92 -9.78 14.96
CA GLY A 86 10.30 -9.54 14.54
C GLY A 86 10.73 -8.10 14.80
N MET A 87 9.94 -7.13 14.35
CA MET A 87 10.20 -5.70 14.53
C MET A 87 10.27 -5.30 16.00
N THR A 88 9.32 -5.78 16.82
CA THR A 88 9.28 -5.51 18.26
C THR A 88 10.51 -6.07 18.99
N LYS A 89 10.98 -7.28 18.62
CA LYS A 89 12.19 -7.88 19.16
C LYS A 89 13.45 -7.10 18.75
N ALA A 90 13.51 -6.66 17.50
CA ALA A 90 14.61 -5.84 16.96
C ALA A 90 14.62 -4.42 17.57
N ARG A 91 13.50 -3.94 18.13
CA ARG A 91 13.28 -2.54 18.53
C ARG A 91 13.58 -1.57 17.39
N TRP A 92 13.20 -1.96 16.19
CA TRP A 92 13.33 -1.19 14.96
C TRP A 92 12.36 -1.76 13.92
N GLY A 93 11.70 -0.88 13.21
CA GLY A 93 10.83 -1.28 12.10
C GLY A 93 10.26 -0.12 11.31
N ARG A 94 9.84 -0.42 10.09
CA ARG A 94 9.17 0.50 9.17
C ARG A 94 7.96 -0.21 8.54
N ILE A 95 6.78 0.34 8.75
CA ILE A 95 5.56 -0.13 8.09
C ILE A 95 5.06 0.99 7.20
N ILE A 96 4.92 0.72 5.91
CA ILE A 96 4.48 1.67 4.89
C ILE A 96 3.25 1.09 4.20
N ASN A 97 2.11 1.76 4.36
CA ASN A 97 0.83 1.35 3.79
C ASN A 97 0.54 2.17 2.53
N ILE A 98 0.31 1.51 1.40
CA ILE A 98 -0.07 2.22 0.18
C ILE A 98 -1.58 2.50 0.21
N SER A 99 -1.92 3.76 0.50
CA SER A 99 -3.26 4.31 0.42
C SER A 99 -3.61 4.74 -1.01
N SER A 100 -4.37 5.79 -1.17
CA SER A 100 -4.71 6.46 -2.43
C SER A 100 -5.27 7.83 -2.13
N VAL A 101 -5.15 8.76 -3.06
CA VAL A 101 -5.87 10.04 -3.03
C VAL A 101 -7.38 9.84 -2.88
N VAL A 102 -7.91 8.73 -3.40
CA VAL A 102 -9.33 8.35 -3.27
C VAL A 102 -9.74 8.11 -1.82
N GLY A 103 -8.82 7.67 -0.95
CA GLY A 103 -9.09 7.52 0.48
C GLY A 103 -9.41 8.86 1.17
N SER A 104 -8.78 9.94 0.72
CA SER A 104 -8.97 11.29 1.27
C SER A 104 -10.07 12.08 0.55
N MET A 105 -10.17 11.96 -0.80
CA MET A 105 -11.12 12.74 -1.60
C MET A 105 -12.45 12.02 -1.82
N GLY A 106 -12.47 10.69 -1.81
CA GLY A 106 -13.55 9.89 -2.38
C GLY A 106 -13.52 9.88 -3.90
N ASN A 107 -14.22 8.92 -4.51
CA ASN A 107 -14.48 8.89 -5.94
C ASN A 107 -15.81 8.18 -6.20
N ALA A 108 -16.63 8.70 -7.10
CA ALA A 108 -17.90 8.08 -7.48
C ALA A 108 -17.66 6.67 -8.04
N GLY A 109 -18.46 5.68 -7.60
CA GLY A 109 -18.31 4.29 -8.01
C GLY A 109 -17.22 3.51 -7.27
N GLN A 110 -16.52 4.12 -6.31
CA GLN A 110 -15.44 3.49 -5.54
C GLN A 110 -15.67 3.54 -4.02
N ALA A 111 -16.91 3.42 -3.57
CA ALA A 111 -17.23 3.50 -2.14
C ALA A 111 -16.48 2.43 -1.30
N ASN A 112 -16.38 1.19 -1.80
CA ASN A 112 -15.60 0.11 -1.20
C ASN A 112 -14.10 0.44 -1.15
N TYR A 113 -13.53 0.88 -2.27
CA TYR A 113 -12.10 1.22 -2.37
C TYR A 113 -11.76 2.42 -1.49
N ALA A 114 -12.55 3.50 -1.56
CA ALA A 114 -12.38 4.69 -0.72
C ALA A 114 -12.43 4.33 0.77
N ALA A 115 -13.38 3.50 1.19
CA ALA A 115 -13.49 3.03 2.57
C ALA A 115 -12.23 2.29 3.02
N THR A 116 -11.67 1.41 2.17
CA THR A 116 -10.45 0.66 2.53
C THR A 116 -9.23 1.57 2.62
N LYS A 117 -9.09 2.55 1.71
CA LYS A 117 -7.94 3.44 1.69
C LYS A 117 -7.99 4.47 2.83
N ALA A 118 -9.15 5.01 3.15
CA ALA A 118 -9.36 5.80 4.36
C ALA A 118 -9.14 4.97 5.64
N GLY A 119 -9.60 3.72 5.65
CA GLY A 119 -9.34 2.77 6.73
C GLY A 119 -7.86 2.48 6.94
N ALA A 120 -7.07 2.35 5.87
CA ALA A 120 -5.63 2.18 5.92
C ALA A 120 -4.92 3.38 6.58
N GLU A 121 -5.38 4.61 6.32
CA GLU A 121 -4.86 5.81 6.97
C GLU A 121 -5.21 5.86 8.47
N GLY A 122 -6.45 5.47 8.83
CA GLY A 122 -6.87 5.31 10.23
C GLY A 122 -6.05 4.26 10.96
N PHE A 123 -5.86 3.09 10.34
CA PHE A 123 -5.02 1.99 10.84
C PHE A 123 -3.56 2.47 11.04
N THR A 124 -3.00 3.20 10.07
CA THR A 124 -1.66 3.78 10.15
C THR A 124 -1.49 4.65 11.40
N ARG A 125 -2.41 5.57 11.65
CA ARG A 125 -2.36 6.47 12.83
C ARG A 125 -2.48 5.72 14.15
N ALA A 126 -3.36 4.73 14.24
CA ALA A 126 -3.53 3.93 15.43
C ALA A 126 -2.29 3.10 15.75
N LEU A 127 -1.77 2.39 14.74
CA LEU A 127 -0.61 1.52 14.88
C LEU A 127 0.68 2.31 15.18
N ALA A 128 0.83 3.51 14.61
CA ALA A 128 1.94 4.42 14.92
C ALA A 128 1.99 4.79 16.42
N LYS A 129 0.84 5.08 17.04
CA LYS A 129 0.75 5.36 18.48
C LYS A 129 1.12 4.15 19.32
N GLU A 130 0.71 2.96 18.91
CA GLU A 130 0.96 1.70 19.63
C GLU A 130 2.45 1.32 19.60
N LEU A 131 3.11 1.51 18.46
CA LEU A 131 4.44 0.98 18.19
C LEU A 131 5.60 1.97 18.39
N GLY A 132 5.31 3.26 18.55
CA GLY A 132 6.33 4.31 18.66
C GLY A 132 7.36 4.06 19.76
N SER A 133 6.94 3.53 20.92
CA SER A 133 7.85 3.18 22.05
C SER A 133 8.83 2.04 21.73
N ARG A 134 8.64 1.36 20.59
CA ARG A 134 9.50 0.29 20.07
C ARG A 134 10.39 0.74 18.91
N ALA A 135 10.47 2.05 18.64
CA ALA A 135 11.19 2.61 17.52
C ALA A 135 10.72 2.07 16.14
N ILE A 136 9.43 1.73 16.05
CA ILE A 136 8.78 1.31 14.82
C ILE A 136 7.93 2.48 14.32
N THR A 137 8.18 2.93 13.09
CA THR A 137 7.36 3.94 12.43
C THR A 137 6.33 3.30 11.52
N VAL A 138 5.15 3.90 11.45
CA VAL A 138 4.05 3.45 10.59
C VAL A 138 3.52 4.65 9.83
N ASN A 139 3.61 4.63 8.50
CA ASN A 139 3.17 5.72 7.65
C ASN A 139 2.36 5.21 6.46
N ALA A 140 1.58 6.08 5.85
CA ALA A 140 0.88 5.81 4.61
C ALA A 140 1.46 6.66 3.48
N VAL A 141 1.44 6.13 2.27
CA VAL A 141 1.68 6.89 1.04
C VAL A 141 0.38 6.87 0.26
N ALA A 142 -0.12 8.03 -0.15
CA ALA A 142 -1.36 8.19 -0.90
C ALA A 142 -1.05 8.70 -2.32
N PRO A 143 -0.87 7.78 -3.30
CA PRO A 143 -0.68 8.14 -4.69
C PRO A 143 -1.91 8.82 -5.27
N GLY A 144 -1.70 9.75 -6.21
CA GLY A 144 -2.71 10.22 -7.15
C GLY A 144 -2.83 9.30 -8.36
N PHE A 145 -3.06 9.88 -9.53
CA PHE A 145 -3.08 9.15 -10.80
C PHE A 145 -1.66 8.89 -11.30
N ILE A 146 -1.31 7.61 -11.37
CA ILE A 146 0.02 7.12 -11.75
C ILE A 146 -0.07 6.48 -13.13
N ASP A 147 0.93 6.72 -13.98
CA ASP A 147 1.06 6.09 -15.30
C ASP A 147 1.35 4.59 -15.13
N THR A 148 0.32 3.79 -15.34
CA THR A 148 0.33 2.33 -15.26
C THR A 148 -0.40 1.76 -16.48
N ASP A 149 -0.32 0.45 -16.68
CA ASP A 149 -1.05 -0.21 -17.76
C ASP A 149 -2.58 0.08 -17.68
N MET A 150 -3.11 0.27 -16.48
CA MET A 150 -4.52 0.61 -16.26
C MET A 150 -4.84 2.03 -16.79
N THR A 151 -4.01 3.02 -16.53
CA THR A 151 -4.22 4.40 -17.00
C THR A 151 -3.91 4.56 -18.48
N ARG A 152 -3.04 3.72 -19.03
CA ARG A 152 -2.75 3.68 -20.49
C ARG A 152 -3.88 3.10 -21.32
N ALA A 153 -4.76 2.30 -20.73
CA ALA A 153 -5.93 1.72 -21.38
C ALA A 153 -7.12 2.71 -21.49
N LEU A 154 -7.02 3.90 -20.90
CA LEU A 154 -8.05 4.93 -20.95
C LEU A 154 -8.10 5.62 -22.33
N THR A 155 -9.30 6.11 -22.70
CA THR A 155 -9.45 6.97 -23.89
C THR A 155 -8.78 8.33 -23.66
N ASP A 156 -8.45 9.03 -24.76
CA ASP A 156 -7.83 10.37 -24.68
C ASP A 156 -8.72 11.34 -23.89
N GLU A 157 -10.05 11.30 -24.08
CA GLU A 157 -11.00 12.13 -23.35
C GLU A 157 -10.98 11.85 -21.82
N GLN A 158 -10.92 10.57 -21.44
CA GLN A 158 -10.82 10.18 -20.03
C GLN A 158 -9.49 10.63 -19.42
N ARG A 159 -8.42 10.54 -20.20
CA ARG A 159 -7.10 10.98 -19.80
C ARG A 159 -7.04 12.49 -19.61
N ASP A 160 -7.62 13.26 -20.52
CA ASP A 160 -7.68 14.73 -20.43
C ASP A 160 -8.48 15.17 -19.21
N LEU A 161 -9.61 14.51 -18.91
CA LEU A 161 -10.40 14.77 -17.70
C LEU A 161 -9.59 14.49 -16.41
N MET A 162 -8.79 13.41 -16.40
CA MET A 162 -7.90 13.12 -15.28
C MET A 162 -6.80 14.18 -15.13
N LEU A 163 -6.15 14.53 -16.22
CA LEU A 163 -5.08 15.54 -16.24
C LEU A 163 -5.59 16.91 -15.76
N GLY A 164 -6.82 17.26 -16.11
CA GLY A 164 -7.46 18.49 -15.64
C GLY A 164 -7.64 18.59 -14.12
N GLN A 165 -7.57 17.46 -13.40
CA GLN A 165 -7.64 17.43 -11.93
C GLN A 165 -6.26 17.54 -11.25
N ILE A 166 -5.17 17.46 -12.01
CA ILE A 166 -3.82 17.45 -11.48
C ILE A 166 -3.16 18.80 -11.70
N PRO A 167 -2.90 19.60 -10.66
CA PRO A 167 -2.22 20.90 -10.80
C PRO A 167 -0.88 20.84 -11.53
N LEU A 168 -0.10 19.75 -11.35
CA LEU A 168 1.15 19.56 -12.09
C LEU A 168 0.96 19.17 -13.57
N GLY A 169 -0.27 18.98 -14.05
CA GLY A 169 -0.63 18.75 -15.45
C GLY A 169 -0.11 17.46 -16.07
N ARG A 170 0.31 16.49 -15.25
CA ARG A 170 0.78 15.17 -15.71
C ARG A 170 0.43 14.07 -14.73
N LEU A 171 0.42 12.84 -15.21
CA LEU A 171 0.41 11.66 -14.34
C LEU A 171 1.74 11.57 -13.59
N GLY A 172 1.70 11.01 -12.38
CA GLY A 172 2.90 10.57 -11.69
C GLY A 172 3.45 9.28 -12.31
N ASN A 173 4.68 8.91 -11.97
CA ASN A 173 5.24 7.61 -12.32
C ASN A 173 5.48 6.75 -11.08
N ALA A 174 5.69 5.45 -11.28
CA ALA A 174 5.89 4.49 -10.18
C ALA A 174 7.14 4.82 -9.35
N GLU A 175 8.18 5.36 -9.98
CA GLU A 175 9.45 5.74 -9.36
C GLU A 175 9.27 6.90 -8.37
N GLU A 176 8.33 7.82 -8.61
CA GLU A 176 8.02 8.92 -7.69
C GLU A 176 7.38 8.38 -6.40
N ILE A 177 6.54 7.35 -6.51
CA ILE A 177 5.99 6.66 -5.34
C ILE A 177 7.08 5.86 -4.61
N ALA A 178 7.87 5.08 -5.37
CA ALA A 178 8.95 4.27 -4.83
C ALA A 178 10.00 5.10 -4.10
N GLY A 179 10.31 6.32 -4.59
CA GLY A 179 11.22 7.25 -3.94
C GLY A 179 10.75 7.65 -2.54
N VAL A 180 9.45 7.93 -2.37
CA VAL A 180 8.85 8.26 -1.07
C VAL A 180 8.83 7.04 -0.15
N VAL A 181 8.50 5.86 -0.67
CA VAL A 181 8.54 4.60 0.09
C VAL A 181 9.97 4.32 0.57
N ALA A 182 10.97 4.46 -0.29
CA ALA A 182 12.37 4.26 0.07
C ALA A 182 12.84 5.26 1.13
N PHE A 183 12.44 6.53 1.04
CA PHE A 183 12.71 7.53 2.07
C PHE A 183 12.11 7.13 3.42
N LEU A 184 10.83 6.74 3.44
CA LEU A 184 10.15 6.32 4.67
C LEU A 184 10.74 5.02 5.28
N ALA A 185 11.32 4.16 4.46
CA ALA A 185 12.00 2.94 4.90
C ALA A 185 13.37 3.22 5.54
N GLY A 186 13.97 4.38 5.27
CA GLY A 186 15.30 4.75 5.73
C GLY A 186 15.33 5.41 7.10
N ASP A 187 16.56 5.67 7.58
CA ASP A 187 16.80 6.30 8.88
C ASP A 187 16.44 7.79 8.91
N ALA A 188 16.51 8.47 7.76
CA ALA A 188 16.15 9.88 7.62
C ALA A 188 14.68 10.16 7.99
N ALA A 189 13.80 9.16 7.86
CA ALA A 189 12.39 9.24 8.24
C ALA A 189 12.11 8.73 9.67
N GLY A 190 13.12 8.51 10.48
CA GLY A 190 12.97 7.90 11.82
C GLY A 190 12.13 8.70 12.82
N TYR A 191 11.82 9.97 12.53
CA TYR A 191 10.95 10.81 13.35
C TYR A 191 9.60 11.11 12.68
N ILE A 192 9.30 10.44 11.56
CA ILE A 192 8.02 10.53 10.84
C ILE A 192 7.21 9.27 11.15
N THR A 193 6.07 9.43 11.81
CA THR A 193 5.17 8.30 12.10
C THR A 193 3.73 8.78 12.24
N GLY A 194 2.79 7.98 11.77
CA GLY A 194 1.36 8.28 11.77
C GLY A 194 0.91 9.20 10.62
N GLU A 195 1.82 9.53 9.70
CA GLU A 195 1.57 10.43 8.59
C GLU A 195 1.03 9.72 7.36
N THR A 196 0.22 10.46 6.58
CA THR A 196 -0.16 10.10 5.21
C THR A 196 0.51 11.07 4.25
N ILE A 197 1.51 10.60 3.50
CA ILE A 197 2.21 11.42 2.53
C ILE A 197 1.50 11.33 1.18
N HIS A 198 0.95 12.46 0.75
CA HIS A 198 0.27 12.59 -0.53
C HIS A 198 1.27 12.78 -1.67
N VAL A 199 1.24 11.88 -2.67
CA VAL A 199 2.09 11.94 -3.87
C VAL A 199 1.18 11.94 -5.09
N ASN A 200 0.55 13.08 -5.37
CA ASN A 200 -0.61 13.17 -6.24
C ASN A 200 -0.60 14.37 -7.21
N GLY A 201 0.53 15.06 -7.36
CA GLY A 201 0.65 16.21 -8.25
C GLY A 201 -0.23 17.40 -7.86
N GLY A 202 -0.69 17.46 -6.61
CA GLY A 202 -1.55 18.52 -6.08
C GLY A 202 -3.05 18.27 -6.22
N MET A 203 -3.48 17.06 -6.62
CA MET A 203 -4.92 16.72 -6.69
C MET A 203 -5.64 16.88 -5.35
N TYR A 204 -4.94 16.59 -4.27
CA TYR A 204 -5.40 16.77 -2.91
C TYR A 204 -4.31 17.47 -2.09
N MET A 205 -4.70 18.50 -1.37
CA MET A 205 -3.86 19.30 -0.48
C MET A 205 -4.56 19.35 0.88
N GLY A 206 -4.14 18.52 1.82
CA GLY A 206 -4.71 18.43 3.16
C GLY A 206 -3.65 18.42 4.24
#